data_d999198e619775bf9fe4014dc79853b7
#
_entry.id   d999198e619775bf9fe4014dc79853b7
#
_cell.length_a   1.000
_cell.length_b   1.000
_cell.length_c   1.000
_cell.angle_alpha   90.00
_cell.angle_beta   90.00
_cell.angle_gamma   90.00
#
_symmetry.space_group_name_H-M   'P 1'
#
loop_
_entity.id
_entity.type
_entity.pdbx_description
1 polymer ?
#
loop_
_entity_poly.entity_id
_entity_poly.type
_entity_poly.pdbx_seq_one_letter_code
_entity_poly.pdbx_strand_id
1 'polypeptide(L)'
;FPLFLSSASTSIYTQLIVIVLGFYCTTEVIGKYSSAERIMRAMCFLVYTPLNQVFFPKISTLSAKNCSEAHSLFGQVRILVLTVMAIVGVAIWTSSIWLPSVLGEDYSGLDIYLKIFALTPFAIGVGGVYGQMGLIALGNEHTSHRFRDVYFIAAIASICMMFIFIPFLQAIGASIVVTATEVVVAILMIYNYKKFSKIC
;
A
#
# COMPACT_ATOMS: atom_id res chain seq x y z
N PHE A 1 5.25 -17.81 8.43
CA PHE A 1 6.54 -17.45 7.81
C PHE A 1 6.37 -16.54 6.57
N PRO A 2 5.42 -16.79 5.63
CA PRO A 2 5.24 -15.94 4.44
C PRO A 2 4.87 -14.48 4.75
N LEU A 3 4.02 -14.24 5.74
CA LEU A 3 3.61 -12.89 6.18
C LEU A 3 4.76 -12.08 6.77
N PHE A 4 5.63 -12.73 7.54
CA PHE A 4 6.83 -12.07 8.08
C PHE A 4 7.77 -11.62 6.95
N LEU A 5 7.99 -12.48 5.95
CA LEU A 5 8.86 -12.16 4.82
C LEU A 5 8.31 -11.01 3.97
N SER A 6 6.98 -10.95 3.77
CA SER A 6 6.36 -9.84 3.05
C SER A 6 6.49 -8.52 3.81
N SER A 7 6.28 -8.53 5.12
CA SER A 7 6.46 -7.34 5.98
C SER A 7 7.92 -6.88 6.01
N ALA A 8 8.87 -7.81 6.11
CA ALA A 8 10.29 -7.50 6.06
C ALA A 8 10.68 -6.87 4.71
N SER A 9 10.21 -7.45 3.59
CA SER A 9 10.45 -6.89 2.25
C SER A 9 9.92 -5.46 2.13
N THR A 10 8.69 -5.21 2.60
CA THR A 10 8.10 -3.86 2.59
C THR A 10 8.92 -2.87 3.41
N SER A 11 9.35 -3.27 4.60
CA SER A 11 10.17 -2.41 5.48
C SER A 11 11.53 -2.10 4.88
N ILE A 12 12.16 -3.06 4.21
CA ILE A 12 13.47 -2.87 3.59
C ILE A 12 13.40 -1.84 2.48
N TYR A 13 12.49 -1.98 1.49
CA TYR A 13 12.48 -1.04 0.38
C TYR A 13 12.01 0.36 0.81
N THR A 14 11.13 0.50 1.80
CA THR A 14 10.72 1.82 2.32
C THR A 14 11.85 2.53 3.04
N GLN A 15 12.65 1.83 3.84
CA GLN A 15 13.81 2.42 4.51
C GLN A 15 14.93 2.76 3.52
N LEU A 16 15.15 1.91 2.51
CA LEU A 16 16.14 2.17 1.46
C LEU A 16 15.86 3.46 0.70
N ILE A 17 14.59 3.81 0.44
CA ILE A 17 14.24 5.06 -0.24
C ILE A 17 14.78 6.27 0.52
N VAL A 18 14.62 6.32 1.84
CA VAL A 18 15.10 7.43 2.67
C VAL A 18 16.63 7.49 2.67
N ILE A 19 17.29 6.34 2.72
CA ILE A 19 18.76 6.24 2.67
C ILE A 19 19.27 6.77 1.32
N VAL A 20 18.66 6.34 0.21
CA VAL A 20 19.07 6.78 -1.13
C VAL A 20 18.79 8.28 -1.31
N LEU A 21 17.67 8.79 -0.79
CA LEU A 21 17.40 10.23 -0.80
C LEU A 21 18.51 11.02 -0.09
N GLY A 22 19.12 10.47 0.97
CA GLY A 22 20.22 11.09 1.69
C GLY A 22 21.46 11.40 0.84
N PHE A 23 21.65 10.71 -0.29
CA PHE A 23 22.74 10.98 -1.22
C PHE A 23 22.41 12.07 -2.25
N TYR A 24 21.14 12.39 -2.48
CA TYR A 24 20.70 13.27 -3.56
C TYR A 24 19.95 14.52 -3.08
N CYS A 25 19.51 14.57 -1.83
CA CYS A 25 18.65 15.63 -1.29
C CYS A 25 19.20 16.21 -0.01
N THR A 26 18.83 17.48 0.26
CA THR A 26 19.09 18.13 1.56
C THR A 26 18.21 17.52 2.65
N THR A 27 18.63 17.64 3.90
CA THR A 27 17.86 17.17 5.07
C THR A 27 16.46 17.79 5.12
N GLU A 28 16.30 19.04 4.69
CA GLU A 28 15.01 19.72 4.62
C GLU A 28 14.04 19.02 3.65
N VAL A 29 14.50 18.71 2.44
CA VAL A 29 13.69 18.01 1.42
C VAL A 29 13.30 16.61 1.89
N ILE A 30 14.25 15.89 2.53
CA ILE A 30 13.99 14.57 3.11
C ILE A 30 12.96 14.66 4.24
N GLY A 31 13.04 15.71 5.07
CA GLY A 31 12.08 15.96 6.15
C GLY A 31 10.66 16.17 5.62
N LYS A 32 10.49 16.99 4.58
CA LYS A 32 9.19 17.22 3.92
C LYS A 32 8.62 15.94 3.31
N TYR A 33 9.43 15.20 2.55
CA TYR A 33 9.05 13.90 1.98
C TYR A 33 8.61 12.92 3.06
N SER A 34 9.44 12.73 4.10
CA SER A 34 9.16 11.80 5.19
C SER A 34 7.91 12.17 5.98
N SER A 35 7.64 13.47 6.15
CA SER A 35 6.42 13.96 6.79
C SER A 35 5.18 13.63 5.96
N ALA A 36 5.21 13.87 4.65
CA ALA A 36 4.12 13.51 3.74
C ALA A 36 3.87 11.99 3.74
N GLU A 37 4.92 11.18 3.69
CA GLU A 37 4.83 9.73 3.72
C GLU A 37 4.22 9.22 5.04
N ARG A 38 4.65 9.77 6.18
CA ARG A 38 4.11 9.41 7.50
C ARG A 38 2.63 9.76 7.63
N ILE A 39 2.20 10.91 7.13
CA ILE A 39 0.79 11.32 7.13
C ILE A 39 -0.03 10.33 6.31
N MET A 40 0.40 10.04 5.09
CA MET A 40 -0.28 9.08 4.22
C MET A 40 -0.38 7.69 4.87
N ARG A 41 0.73 7.16 5.41
CA ARG A 41 0.75 5.85 6.07
C ARG A 41 -0.11 5.82 7.33
N ALA A 42 -0.10 6.88 8.14
CA ALA A 42 -0.93 6.97 9.33
C ALA A 42 -2.43 6.93 8.97
N MET A 43 -2.86 7.66 7.94
CA MET A 43 -4.24 7.64 7.47
C MET A 43 -4.64 6.26 6.93
N CYS A 44 -3.77 5.62 6.16
CA CYS A 44 -4.00 4.25 5.69
C CYS A 44 -4.10 3.27 6.87
N PHE A 45 -3.19 3.35 7.84
CA PHE A 45 -3.17 2.46 9.00
C PHE A 45 -4.43 2.61 9.85
N LEU A 46 -4.84 3.84 10.16
CA LEU A 46 -6.02 4.12 10.98
C LEU A 46 -7.31 3.56 10.37
N VAL A 47 -7.40 3.52 9.06
CA VAL A 47 -8.62 3.09 8.35
C VAL A 47 -8.54 1.61 7.96
N TYR A 48 -7.46 1.19 7.31
CA TYR A 48 -7.35 -0.17 6.78
C TYR A 48 -7.19 -1.23 7.89
N THR A 49 -6.38 -0.94 8.92
CA THR A 49 -6.06 -1.94 9.96
C THR A 49 -7.28 -2.42 10.73
N PRO A 50 -8.19 -1.56 11.24
CA PRO A 50 -9.40 -2.03 11.91
C PRO A 50 -10.30 -2.85 10.99
N LEU A 51 -10.46 -2.43 9.73
CA LEU A 51 -11.25 -3.18 8.75
C LEU A 51 -10.67 -4.58 8.52
N ASN A 52 -9.34 -4.66 8.36
CA ASN A 52 -8.67 -5.95 8.19
C ASN A 52 -8.79 -6.84 9.42
N GLN A 53 -8.63 -6.30 10.63
CA GLN A 53 -8.75 -7.05 11.88
C GLN A 53 -10.15 -7.63 12.10
N VAL A 54 -11.20 -6.95 11.64
CA VAL A 54 -12.58 -7.42 11.76
C VAL A 54 -12.93 -8.44 10.68
N PHE A 55 -12.59 -8.16 9.43
CA PHE A 55 -13.09 -8.95 8.31
C PHE A 55 -12.20 -10.15 7.94
N PHE A 56 -10.89 -10.04 8.12
CA PHE A 56 -9.97 -11.14 7.82
C PHE A 56 -10.33 -12.45 8.58
N PRO A 57 -10.48 -12.46 9.93
CA PRO A 57 -10.83 -13.68 10.65
C PRO A 57 -12.23 -14.19 10.30
N LYS A 58 -13.20 -13.28 10.03
CA LYS A 58 -14.54 -13.69 9.62
C LYS A 58 -14.52 -14.43 8.27
N ILE A 59 -13.83 -13.89 7.29
CA ILE A 59 -13.71 -14.51 5.96
C ILE A 59 -12.97 -15.84 6.08
N SER A 60 -11.88 -15.90 6.82
CA SER A 60 -11.10 -17.14 7.03
C SER A 60 -11.93 -18.24 7.73
N THR A 61 -12.70 -17.89 8.75
CA THR A 61 -13.56 -18.85 9.44
C THR A 61 -14.71 -19.34 8.56
N LEU A 62 -15.31 -18.46 7.77
CA LEU A 62 -16.35 -18.83 6.82
C LEU A 62 -15.82 -19.66 5.66
N SER A 63 -14.64 -19.37 5.16
CA SER A 63 -13.98 -20.17 4.10
C SER A 63 -13.83 -21.64 4.49
N ALA A 64 -13.55 -21.92 5.77
CA ALA A 64 -13.45 -23.29 6.29
C ALA A 64 -14.80 -24.01 6.44
N LYS A 65 -15.94 -23.26 6.51
CA LYS A 65 -17.28 -23.83 6.76
C LYS A 65 -18.17 -23.82 5.52
N ASN A 66 -18.24 -22.70 4.83
CA ASN A 66 -19.11 -22.49 3.68
C ASN A 66 -18.47 -21.51 2.70
N CYS A 67 -17.89 -22.04 1.66
CA CYS A 67 -17.19 -21.28 0.63
C CYS A 67 -18.06 -20.24 -0.07
N SER A 68 -19.33 -20.56 -0.35
CA SER A 68 -20.25 -19.64 -1.04
C SER A 68 -20.51 -18.38 -0.19
N GLU A 69 -20.76 -18.56 1.12
CA GLU A 69 -20.95 -17.44 2.04
C GLU A 69 -19.68 -16.61 2.22
N ALA A 70 -18.50 -17.26 2.27
CA ALA A 70 -17.23 -16.57 2.36
C ALA A 70 -16.98 -15.69 1.14
N HIS A 71 -17.27 -16.16 -0.07
CA HIS A 71 -17.17 -15.37 -1.30
C HIS A 71 -18.17 -14.21 -1.35
N SER A 72 -19.38 -14.40 -0.88
CA SER A 72 -20.40 -13.33 -0.77
C SER A 72 -19.94 -12.23 0.17
N LEU A 73 -19.48 -12.61 1.37
CA LEU A 73 -18.92 -11.65 2.34
C LEU A 73 -17.70 -10.93 1.77
N PHE A 74 -16.78 -11.65 1.14
CA PHE A 74 -15.61 -11.04 0.50
C PHE A 74 -16.01 -10.00 -0.56
N GLY A 75 -17.05 -10.28 -1.36
CA GLY A 75 -17.58 -9.33 -2.35
C GLY A 75 -18.06 -8.02 -1.73
N GLN A 76 -18.80 -8.10 -0.61
CA GLN A 76 -19.29 -6.93 0.13
C GLN A 76 -18.14 -6.14 0.77
N VAL A 77 -17.25 -6.85 1.47
CA VAL A 77 -16.08 -6.23 2.14
C VAL A 77 -15.15 -5.58 1.15
N ARG A 78 -14.95 -6.17 -0.02
CA ARG A 78 -14.17 -5.60 -1.10
C ARG A 78 -14.67 -4.22 -1.50
N ILE A 79 -15.99 -4.09 -1.75
CA ILE A 79 -16.59 -2.80 -2.13
C ILE A 79 -16.41 -1.79 -0.99
N LEU A 80 -16.71 -2.19 0.24
CA LEU A 80 -16.57 -1.33 1.43
C LEU A 80 -15.14 -0.80 1.56
N VAL A 81 -14.15 -1.68 1.58
CA VAL A 81 -12.74 -1.30 1.79
C VAL A 81 -12.25 -0.40 0.65
N LEU A 82 -12.55 -0.74 -0.60
CA LEU A 82 -12.11 0.07 -1.75
C LEU A 82 -12.74 1.45 -1.74
N THR A 83 -14.04 1.56 -1.39
CA THR A 83 -14.73 2.86 -1.28
C THR A 83 -14.11 3.70 -0.17
N VAL A 84 -13.92 3.13 1.01
CA VAL A 84 -13.34 3.86 2.14
C VAL A 84 -11.90 4.29 1.86
N MET A 85 -11.08 3.43 1.26
CA MET A 85 -9.70 3.77 0.90
C MET A 85 -9.63 4.81 -0.23
N ALA A 86 -10.60 4.82 -1.16
CA ALA A 86 -10.72 5.90 -2.14
C ALA A 86 -11.05 7.25 -1.46
N ILE A 87 -11.94 7.25 -0.46
CA ILE A 87 -12.26 8.44 0.34
C ILE A 87 -11.00 8.94 1.07
N VAL A 88 -10.18 8.03 1.64
CA VAL A 88 -8.90 8.40 2.26
C VAL A 88 -7.97 9.07 1.25
N GLY A 89 -7.89 8.54 0.03
CA GLY A 89 -7.11 9.16 -1.05
C GLY A 89 -7.58 10.57 -1.38
N VAL A 90 -8.90 10.77 -1.51
CA VAL A 90 -9.50 12.10 -1.73
C VAL A 90 -9.21 13.03 -0.54
N ALA A 91 -9.29 12.52 0.70
CA ALA A 91 -8.97 13.30 1.89
C ALA A 91 -7.50 13.75 1.91
N ILE A 92 -6.55 12.89 1.51
CA ILE A 92 -5.13 13.27 1.37
C ILE A 92 -4.96 14.33 0.27
N TRP A 93 -5.62 14.14 -0.88
CA TRP A 93 -5.59 15.13 -1.96
C TRP A 93 -6.10 16.49 -1.50
N THR A 94 -7.26 16.54 -0.87
CA THR A 94 -7.84 17.82 -0.39
C THR A 94 -7.01 18.44 0.72
N SER A 95 -6.45 17.63 1.64
CA SER A 95 -5.59 18.13 2.71
C SER A 95 -4.28 18.72 2.18
N SER A 96 -3.81 18.31 1.01
CA SER A 96 -2.60 18.86 0.40
C SER A 96 -2.68 20.37 0.16
N ILE A 97 -3.89 20.94 0.03
CA ILE A 97 -4.12 22.36 -0.27
C ILE A 97 -3.86 23.23 0.98
N TRP A 98 -4.29 22.78 2.15
CA TRP A 98 -4.26 23.60 3.37
C TRP A 98 -3.26 23.11 4.42
N LEU A 99 -2.89 21.84 4.39
CA LEU A 99 -2.03 21.23 5.41
C LEU A 99 -0.64 21.89 5.49
N PRO A 100 0.04 22.24 4.39
CA PRO A 100 1.32 22.97 4.47
C PRO A 100 1.20 24.31 5.22
N SER A 101 0.10 25.04 5.00
CA SER A 101 -0.14 26.32 5.68
C SER A 101 -0.39 26.16 7.18
N VAL A 102 -0.97 25.03 7.61
CA VAL A 102 -1.20 24.72 9.03
C VAL A 102 0.09 24.26 9.72
N LEU A 103 0.95 23.54 9.01
CA LEU A 103 2.22 23.03 9.55
C LEU A 103 3.32 24.10 9.63
N GLY A 104 3.17 25.21 8.90
CA GLY A 104 4.11 26.31 8.88
C GLY A 104 4.95 26.41 7.60
N GLU A 105 5.69 27.54 7.48
CA GLU A 105 6.45 27.86 6.25
C GLU A 105 7.51 26.82 5.89
N ASP A 106 8.07 26.15 6.89
CA ASP A 106 9.07 25.09 6.69
C ASP A 106 8.52 23.90 5.88
N TYR A 107 7.19 23.74 5.81
CA TYR A 107 6.52 22.68 5.05
C TYR A 107 6.01 23.13 3.67
N SER A 108 6.45 24.28 3.18
CA SER A 108 6.17 24.73 1.82
C SER A 108 6.66 23.67 0.80
N GLY A 109 5.81 23.30 -0.18
CA GLY A 109 6.10 22.25 -1.17
C GLY A 109 5.75 20.80 -0.74
N LEU A 110 5.24 20.58 0.49
CA LEU A 110 4.74 19.30 0.95
C LEU A 110 3.52 18.82 0.12
N ASP A 111 2.75 19.77 -0.43
CA ASP A 111 1.55 19.52 -1.23
C ASP A 111 1.82 18.64 -2.45
N ILE A 112 2.98 18.78 -3.08
CA ILE A 112 3.36 17.97 -4.25
C ILE A 112 3.45 16.48 -3.86
N TYR A 113 4.11 16.18 -2.75
CA TYR A 113 4.24 14.81 -2.26
C TYR A 113 2.89 14.21 -1.87
N LEU A 114 2.05 14.97 -1.16
CA LEU A 114 0.70 14.54 -0.76
C LEU A 114 -0.20 14.26 -1.96
N LYS A 115 -0.13 15.09 -3.02
CA LYS A 115 -0.87 14.86 -4.25
C LYS A 115 -0.48 13.56 -4.94
N ILE A 116 0.82 13.24 -4.98
CA ILE A 116 1.32 11.98 -5.52
C ILE A 116 0.86 10.81 -4.65
N PHE A 117 0.97 10.94 -3.32
CA PHE A 117 0.55 9.91 -2.37
C PHE A 117 -0.97 9.71 -2.29
N ALA A 118 -1.79 10.59 -2.82
CA ALA A 118 -3.25 10.46 -2.78
C ALA A 118 -3.79 9.19 -3.46
N LEU A 119 -3.07 8.64 -4.44
CA LEU A 119 -3.42 7.37 -5.10
C LEU A 119 -3.02 6.14 -4.25
N THR A 120 -2.05 6.28 -3.38
CA THR A 120 -1.46 5.17 -2.60
C THR A 120 -2.47 4.46 -1.69
N PRO A 121 -3.39 5.13 -0.96
CA PRO A 121 -4.40 4.45 -0.14
C PRO A 121 -5.26 3.49 -0.94
N PHE A 122 -5.71 3.90 -2.13
CA PHE A 122 -6.51 3.03 -2.98
C PHE A 122 -5.72 1.78 -3.41
N ALA A 123 -4.46 1.94 -3.82
CA ALA A 123 -3.59 0.83 -4.18
C ALA A 123 -3.35 -0.12 -2.99
N ILE A 124 -3.08 0.41 -1.78
CA ILE A 124 -2.96 -0.37 -0.53
C ILE A 124 -4.26 -1.13 -0.24
N GLY A 125 -5.42 -0.47 -0.40
CA GLY A 125 -6.72 -1.11 -0.22
C GLY A 125 -6.92 -2.30 -1.17
N VAL A 126 -6.61 -2.12 -2.44
CA VAL A 126 -6.65 -3.19 -3.45
C VAL A 126 -5.70 -4.33 -3.08
N GLY A 127 -4.43 -4.02 -2.82
CA GLY A 127 -3.42 -5.01 -2.43
C GLY A 127 -3.82 -5.80 -1.19
N GLY A 128 -4.37 -5.13 -0.17
CA GLY A 128 -4.82 -5.75 1.06
C GLY A 128 -6.05 -6.65 0.88
N VAL A 129 -7.07 -6.17 0.18
CA VAL A 129 -8.28 -6.97 -0.07
C VAL A 129 -7.97 -8.21 -0.89
N TYR A 130 -7.37 -8.06 -2.06
CA TYR A 130 -7.07 -9.20 -2.92
C TYR A 130 -5.94 -10.08 -2.38
N GLY A 131 -4.95 -9.49 -1.69
CA GLY A 131 -3.85 -10.23 -1.09
C GLY A 131 -4.25 -10.91 0.22
N GLN A 132 -4.51 -10.13 1.27
CA GLN A 132 -4.76 -10.70 2.61
C GLN A 132 -6.11 -11.41 2.68
N MET A 133 -7.20 -10.77 2.27
CA MET A 133 -8.52 -11.36 2.38
C MET A 133 -8.78 -12.36 1.24
N GLY A 134 -8.26 -12.12 0.03
CA GLY A 134 -8.46 -12.99 -1.13
C GLY A 134 -7.52 -14.18 -1.16
N LEU A 135 -6.19 -13.96 -1.17
CA LEU A 135 -5.21 -15.04 -1.33
C LEU A 135 -4.90 -15.78 -0.01
N ILE A 136 -5.02 -15.13 1.15
CA ILE A 136 -4.71 -15.76 2.43
C ILE A 136 -5.97 -16.26 3.13
N ALA A 137 -7.00 -15.42 3.32
CA ALA A 137 -8.19 -15.81 4.09
C ALA A 137 -9.12 -16.78 3.33
N LEU A 138 -9.29 -16.60 2.01
CA LEU A 138 -10.08 -17.51 1.15
C LEU A 138 -9.22 -18.63 0.52
N GLY A 139 -7.90 -18.45 0.51
CA GLY A 139 -7.00 -19.36 -0.20
C GLY A 139 -6.45 -20.47 0.68
N ASN A 140 -5.49 -21.21 0.12
CA ASN A 140 -4.78 -22.30 0.77
C ASN A 140 -3.28 -21.95 0.95
N GLU A 141 -2.47 -22.91 1.40
CA GLU A 141 -1.04 -22.74 1.59
C GLU A 141 -0.32 -22.30 0.31
N HIS A 142 -0.72 -22.82 -0.85
CA HIS A 142 -0.14 -22.45 -2.14
C HIS A 142 -0.38 -20.99 -2.52
N THR A 143 -1.57 -20.45 -2.23
CA THR A 143 -1.89 -19.03 -2.49
C THR A 143 -1.17 -18.10 -1.52
N SER A 144 -0.88 -18.54 -0.30
CA SER A 144 -0.05 -17.81 0.66
C SER A 144 1.40 -17.63 0.18
N HIS A 145 1.96 -18.63 -0.51
CA HIS A 145 3.26 -18.49 -1.17
C HIS A 145 3.22 -17.44 -2.30
N ARG A 146 2.14 -17.40 -3.08
CA ARG A 146 1.97 -16.38 -4.13
C ARG A 146 1.88 -14.96 -3.56
N PHE A 147 1.22 -14.79 -2.43
CA PHE A 147 1.19 -13.53 -1.70
C PHE A 147 2.61 -13.02 -1.39
N ARG A 148 3.47 -13.87 -0.84
CA ARG A 148 4.87 -13.55 -0.56
C ARG A 148 5.63 -13.18 -1.83
N ASP A 149 5.47 -13.98 -2.90
CA ASP A 149 6.20 -13.80 -4.17
C ASP A 149 5.88 -12.44 -4.81
N VAL A 150 4.63 -11.97 -4.69
CA VAL A 150 4.23 -10.62 -5.15
C VAL A 150 5.02 -9.53 -4.43
N TYR A 151 5.16 -9.60 -3.11
CA TYR A 151 5.94 -8.59 -2.37
C TYR A 151 7.43 -8.65 -2.69
N PHE A 152 7.95 -9.84 -2.96
CA PHE A 152 9.34 -9.99 -3.37
C PHE A 152 9.60 -9.38 -4.75
N ILE A 153 8.70 -9.62 -5.72
CA ILE A 153 8.76 -8.98 -7.05
C ILE A 153 8.62 -7.46 -6.92
N ALA A 154 7.69 -6.99 -6.11
CA ALA A 154 7.48 -5.57 -5.87
C ALA A 154 8.70 -4.89 -5.23
N ALA A 155 9.39 -5.58 -4.31
CA ALA A 155 10.62 -5.06 -3.70
C ALA A 155 11.74 -4.90 -4.74
N ILE A 156 11.94 -5.88 -5.62
CA ILE A 156 12.92 -5.78 -6.71
C ILE A 156 12.55 -4.64 -7.65
N ALA A 157 11.28 -4.56 -8.08
CA ALA A 157 10.80 -3.49 -8.94
C ALA A 157 10.98 -2.10 -8.29
N SER A 158 10.69 -1.98 -6.98
CA SER A 158 10.90 -0.75 -6.22
C SER A 158 12.36 -0.31 -6.22
N ILE A 159 13.29 -1.25 -5.97
CA ILE A 159 14.73 -0.97 -5.98
C ILE A 159 15.17 -0.51 -7.37
N CYS A 160 14.74 -1.17 -8.44
CA CYS A 160 15.07 -0.74 -9.81
C CYS A 160 14.51 0.66 -10.10
N MET A 161 13.25 0.92 -9.79
CA MET A 161 12.63 2.24 -9.98
C MET A 161 13.32 3.33 -9.16
N MET A 162 13.75 3.03 -7.93
CA MET A 162 14.43 3.96 -7.03
C MET A 162 15.72 4.49 -7.66
N PHE A 163 16.57 3.62 -8.22
CA PHE A 163 17.83 4.02 -8.87
C PHE A 163 17.62 4.77 -10.20
N ILE A 164 16.44 4.63 -10.82
CA ILE A 164 16.09 5.38 -12.03
C ILE A 164 15.50 6.74 -11.67
N PHE A 165 14.50 6.80 -10.78
CA PHE A 165 13.73 8.01 -10.55
C PHE A 165 14.35 8.97 -9.54
N ILE A 166 15.00 8.49 -8.47
CA ILE A 166 15.52 9.37 -7.42
C ILE A 166 16.67 10.27 -7.92
N PRO A 167 17.65 9.79 -8.71
CA PRO A 167 18.72 10.66 -9.20
C PRO A 167 18.24 11.84 -10.05
N PHE A 168 17.13 11.66 -10.80
CA PHE A 168 16.60 12.69 -11.70
C PHE A 168 15.52 13.56 -11.07
N LEU A 169 14.65 12.98 -10.24
CA LEU A 169 13.47 13.64 -9.70
C LEU A 169 13.53 13.82 -8.17
N GLN A 170 14.62 13.39 -7.53
CA GLN A 170 14.84 13.55 -6.10
C GLN A 170 13.63 13.02 -5.26
N ALA A 171 13.13 13.81 -4.31
CA ALA A 171 12.01 13.43 -3.43
C ALA A 171 10.67 13.23 -4.18
N ILE A 172 10.46 13.92 -5.30
CA ILE A 172 9.32 13.65 -6.19
C ILE A 172 9.44 12.24 -6.77
N GLY A 173 10.64 11.87 -7.24
CA GLY A 173 10.93 10.53 -7.72
C GLY A 173 10.66 9.46 -6.66
N ALA A 174 11.06 9.70 -5.41
CA ALA A 174 10.77 8.80 -4.29
C ALA A 174 9.27 8.61 -4.06
N SER A 175 8.49 9.70 -4.11
CA SER A 175 7.03 9.64 -3.97
C SER A 175 6.37 8.84 -5.09
N ILE A 176 6.87 8.99 -6.32
CA ILE A 176 6.42 8.22 -7.49
C ILE A 176 6.77 6.74 -7.30
N VAL A 177 7.99 6.42 -6.86
CA VAL A 177 8.42 5.03 -6.61
C VAL A 177 7.53 4.33 -5.59
N VAL A 178 7.24 4.97 -4.45
CA VAL A 178 6.34 4.40 -3.43
C VAL A 178 4.96 4.12 -4.02
N THR A 179 4.36 5.11 -4.66
CA THR A 179 3.02 4.99 -5.24
C THR A 179 2.97 3.94 -6.36
N ALA A 180 3.96 3.94 -7.25
CA ALA A 180 4.07 2.95 -8.33
C ALA A 180 4.26 1.53 -7.79
N THR A 181 5.07 1.36 -6.74
CA THR A 181 5.26 0.05 -6.09
C THR A 181 3.95 -0.50 -5.54
N GLU A 182 3.15 0.32 -4.83
CA GLU A 182 1.84 -0.11 -4.31
C GLU A 182 0.85 -0.44 -5.45
N VAL A 183 0.91 0.29 -6.56
CA VAL A 183 0.12 -0.03 -7.76
C VAL A 183 0.55 -1.36 -8.37
N VAL A 184 1.85 -1.64 -8.46
CA VAL A 184 2.37 -2.93 -8.93
C VAL A 184 1.89 -4.06 -8.02
N VAL A 185 1.99 -3.90 -6.70
CA VAL A 185 1.45 -4.86 -5.72
C VAL A 185 -0.04 -5.10 -5.97
N ALA A 186 -0.83 -4.03 -6.11
CA ALA A 186 -2.27 -4.12 -6.35
C ALA A 186 -2.60 -4.91 -7.64
N ILE A 187 -1.93 -4.61 -8.74
CA ILE A 187 -2.12 -5.30 -10.03
C ILE A 187 -1.75 -6.79 -9.92
N LEU A 188 -0.60 -7.11 -9.32
CA LEU A 188 -0.15 -8.48 -9.15
C LEU A 188 -1.06 -9.27 -8.20
N MET A 189 -1.60 -8.65 -7.14
CA MET A 189 -2.57 -9.28 -6.24
C MET A 189 -3.88 -9.60 -6.95
N ILE A 190 -4.42 -8.66 -7.75
CA ILE A 190 -5.62 -8.92 -8.57
C ILE A 190 -5.37 -10.07 -9.55
N TYR A 191 -4.22 -10.07 -10.23
CA TYR A 191 -3.87 -11.10 -11.21
C TYR A 191 -3.81 -12.49 -10.55
N ASN A 192 -3.08 -12.60 -9.44
CA ASN A 192 -2.96 -13.87 -8.70
C ASN A 192 -4.31 -14.29 -8.13
N TYR A 193 -5.10 -13.39 -7.57
CA TYR A 193 -6.44 -13.70 -7.08
C TYR A 193 -7.32 -14.26 -8.19
N LYS A 194 -7.42 -13.60 -9.34
CA LYS A 194 -8.24 -14.07 -10.48
C LYS A 194 -7.79 -15.42 -11.00
N LYS A 195 -6.49 -15.72 -10.97
CA LYS A 195 -5.92 -16.99 -11.44
C LYS A 195 -6.19 -18.14 -10.47
N PHE A 196 -6.18 -17.88 -9.17
CA PHE A 196 -6.21 -18.91 -8.13
C PHE A 196 -7.49 -18.90 -7.26
N SER A 197 -8.40 -17.91 -7.40
CA SER A 197 -9.62 -17.81 -6.60
C SER A 197 -10.68 -18.89 -6.89
N LYS A 198 -10.41 -19.83 -7.82
CA LYS A 198 -11.29 -20.97 -8.12
C LYS A 198 -11.08 -22.15 -7.17
N ILE A 199 -10.32 -21.99 -6.09
CA ILE A 199 -9.79 -23.08 -5.26
C ILE A 199 -10.61 -23.30 -3.97
N CYS A 200 -11.57 -22.45 -3.68
CA CYS A 200 -12.46 -22.70 -2.54
C CYS A 200 -13.67 -23.56 -2.91
#